data_c4b207d56e60cc706c434e0ea77a4674
#
_entry.id   c4b207d56e60cc706c434e0ea77a4674
#
_cell.length_a   1.000
_cell.length_b   1.000
_cell.length_c   1.000
_cell.angle_alpha   90.00
_cell.angle_beta   90.00
_cell.angle_gamma   90.00
#
_symmetry.space_group_name_H-M   'P 1'
#
loop_
_entity.id
_entity.type
_entity.pdbx_description
1 polymer ?
#
loop_
_entity_poly.entity_id
_entity_poly.type
_entity_poly.pdbx_seq_one_letter_code
_entity_poly.pdbx_strand_id
1 'polypeptide(L)'
;KFSFGYGSEYKYDWGAFENRGSYTASTKGHMKDFGFFANAGYKINENQILSIYGRTDDHNTTGRNQTYKLNFIQILGQSKFSATHSTGLRNPSLYELYGSDNYGIGGNTNLNPEKSATNELYGEYNFSETIKFTSTAYRAKVFDSIESNAAYSMHENKLIDINQEGLESELLFSGNNQNIGLYTNFSKSRKTNGQAQARRPDLSYGANYFKKIDSNIYGSFSLNLNYKHTGQYVDWDGNNNSKQKSVDLIDLSIKKDWFGNIISLSFSNLLNERYEKPATYSQDGRLVKFGLRRNY
;
A
#
# COMPACT_ATOMS: atom_id res chain seq x y z
N LYS A 1 24.34 7.94 -22.26
CA LYS A 1 25.03 7.98 -20.96
C LYS A 1 24.58 6.77 -20.15
N PHE A 2 25.54 6.06 -19.56
CA PHE A 2 25.31 4.82 -18.81
C PHE A 2 25.46 5.08 -17.29
N SER A 3 24.60 4.48 -16.50
CA SER A 3 24.70 4.42 -15.02
C SER A 3 24.61 2.96 -14.56
N PHE A 4 25.33 2.64 -13.51
CA PHE A 4 25.35 1.30 -12.94
C PHE A 4 25.41 1.39 -11.42
N GLY A 5 24.72 0.50 -10.74
CA GLY A 5 24.72 0.36 -9.29
C GLY A 5 24.61 -1.11 -8.89
N TYR A 6 25.19 -1.47 -7.78
CA TYR A 6 25.07 -2.79 -7.18
C TYR A 6 25.19 -2.73 -5.66
N GLY A 7 24.73 -3.77 -5.00
CA GLY A 7 24.84 -3.89 -3.55
C GLY A 7 24.46 -5.26 -3.07
N SER A 8 24.68 -5.49 -1.80
CA SER A 8 24.28 -6.70 -1.09
C SER A 8 23.62 -6.34 0.23
N GLU A 9 22.75 -7.22 0.70
CA GLU A 9 22.01 -7.10 1.94
C GLU A 9 22.06 -8.44 2.67
N TYR A 10 22.20 -8.40 3.98
CA TYR A 10 22.06 -9.57 4.84
C TYR A 10 21.03 -9.27 5.91
N LYS A 11 20.03 -10.13 6.03
CA LYS A 11 18.95 -10.03 7.02
C LYS A 11 18.94 -11.28 7.89
N TYR A 12 18.82 -11.08 9.20
CA TYR A 12 18.63 -12.13 10.17
C TYR A 12 17.47 -11.77 11.09
N ASP A 13 16.45 -12.60 11.08
CA ASP A 13 15.29 -12.48 11.96
C ASP A 13 15.17 -13.74 12.81
N TRP A 14 14.82 -13.60 14.08
CA TRP A 14 14.50 -14.71 14.95
C TRP A 14 13.26 -14.40 15.78
N GLY A 15 12.55 -15.43 16.22
CA GLY A 15 11.39 -15.28 17.08
C GLY A 15 11.08 -16.55 17.85
N ALA A 16 10.44 -16.36 19.00
CA ALA A 16 9.84 -17.43 19.80
C ALA A 16 8.35 -17.16 19.94
N PHE A 17 7.54 -18.17 19.76
CA PHE A 17 6.09 -18.11 19.87
C PHE A 17 5.68 -18.96 21.07
N GLU A 18 5.31 -18.30 22.18
CA GLU A 18 4.86 -18.99 23.37
C GLU A 18 3.37 -19.23 23.30
N ASN A 19 2.99 -20.48 23.34
CA ASN A 19 1.60 -20.87 23.46
C ASN A 19 1.24 -21.08 24.94
N ARG A 20 0.25 -20.34 25.41
CA ARG A 20 -0.32 -20.46 26.77
C ARG A 20 -1.60 -21.28 26.82
N GLY A 21 -2.03 -21.80 25.67
CA GLY A 21 -3.21 -22.67 25.53
C GLY A 21 -2.84 -24.15 25.38
N SER A 22 -3.85 -25.01 25.22
CA SER A 22 -3.69 -26.48 25.17
C SER A 22 -3.49 -27.04 23.78
N TYR A 23 -3.54 -26.21 22.71
CA TYR A 23 -3.71 -26.72 21.36
C TYR A 23 -2.40 -26.94 20.56
N THR A 24 -1.38 -26.15 20.83
CA THR A 24 -0.10 -26.23 20.12
C THR A 24 1.08 -26.07 21.08
N ALA A 25 2.23 -26.62 20.73
CA ALA A 25 3.45 -26.44 21.49
C ALA A 25 4.07 -25.06 21.20
N SER A 26 4.76 -24.49 22.18
CA SER A 26 5.61 -23.30 21.94
C SER A 26 6.70 -23.63 20.93
N THR A 27 6.95 -22.71 20.01
CA THR A 27 7.90 -22.86 18.92
C THR A 27 8.90 -21.73 18.87
N LYS A 28 10.02 -21.92 18.21
CA LYS A 28 11.01 -20.90 17.90
C LYS A 28 11.60 -21.14 16.53
N GLY A 29 12.02 -20.07 15.88
CA GLY A 29 12.63 -20.18 14.57
C GLY A 29 13.48 -18.97 14.21
N HIS A 30 14.20 -19.08 13.13
CA HIS A 30 14.99 -17.98 12.58
C HIS A 30 14.96 -18.02 11.04
N MET A 31 15.15 -16.86 10.45
CA MET A 31 15.29 -16.66 9.02
C MET A 31 16.62 -15.95 8.74
N LYS A 32 17.30 -16.40 7.69
CA LYS A 32 18.49 -15.75 7.14
C LYS A 32 18.22 -15.51 5.67
N ASP A 33 18.50 -14.32 5.22
CA ASP A 33 18.34 -13.94 3.82
C ASP A 33 19.58 -13.14 3.39
N PHE A 34 20.23 -13.59 2.31
CA PHE A 34 21.31 -12.88 1.68
C PHE A 34 20.90 -12.46 0.28
N GLY A 35 20.78 -11.15 0.06
CA GLY A 35 20.43 -10.56 -1.21
C GLY A 35 21.61 -9.91 -1.91
N PHE A 36 21.74 -10.14 -3.20
CA PHE A 36 22.60 -9.38 -4.09
C PHE A 36 21.74 -8.73 -5.18
N PHE A 37 21.95 -7.44 -5.44
CA PHE A 37 21.21 -6.70 -6.45
C PHE A 37 22.14 -5.86 -7.33
N ALA A 38 21.73 -5.68 -8.56
CA ALA A 38 22.39 -4.79 -9.51
C ALA A 38 21.34 -4.07 -10.37
N ASN A 39 21.69 -2.87 -10.81
CA ASN A 39 20.89 -2.11 -11.75
C ASN A 39 21.77 -1.44 -12.80
N ALA A 40 21.20 -1.22 -13.98
CA ALA A 40 21.81 -0.46 -15.03
C ALA A 40 20.77 0.46 -15.66
N GLY A 41 21.17 1.68 -15.96
CA GLY A 41 20.37 2.67 -16.67
C GLY A 41 21.11 3.14 -17.91
N TYR A 42 20.41 3.21 -19.04
CA TYR A 42 20.92 3.70 -20.29
C TYR A 42 20.07 4.85 -20.82
N LYS A 43 20.65 6.04 -20.84
CA LYS A 43 20.04 7.21 -21.45
C LYS A 43 20.29 7.15 -22.97
N ILE A 44 19.26 6.72 -23.72
CA ILE A 44 19.31 6.57 -25.18
C ILE A 44 19.50 7.96 -25.81
N ASN A 45 18.70 8.92 -25.37
CA ASN A 45 18.81 10.35 -25.68
C ASN A 45 18.26 11.16 -24.50
N GLU A 46 18.09 12.47 -24.66
CA GLU A 46 17.61 13.35 -23.56
C GLU A 46 16.20 13.01 -23.07
N ASN A 47 15.41 12.40 -23.93
CA ASN A 47 14.00 12.10 -23.71
C ASN A 47 13.70 10.62 -23.47
N GLN A 48 14.68 9.73 -23.59
CA GLN A 48 14.49 8.28 -23.54
C GLN A 48 15.47 7.62 -22.57
N ILE A 49 14.95 6.89 -21.61
CA ILE A 49 15.73 6.18 -20.60
C ILE A 49 15.24 4.74 -20.53
N LEU A 50 16.15 3.80 -20.63
CA LEU A 50 15.93 2.38 -20.38
C LEU A 50 16.65 2.00 -19.08
N SER A 51 15.97 1.27 -18.18
CA SER A 51 16.56 0.80 -16.93
C SER A 51 16.23 -0.67 -16.69
N ILE A 52 17.20 -1.40 -16.18
CA ILE A 52 17.07 -2.80 -15.76
C ILE A 52 17.56 -2.94 -14.32
N TYR A 53 16.84 -3.70 -13.54
CA TYR A 53 17.16 -4.07 -12.16
C TYR A 53 17.06 -5.58 -12.04
N GLY A 54 17.99 -6.20 -11.32
CA GLY A 54 17.97 -7.61 -11.02
C GLY A 54 18.37 -7.83 -9.55
N ARG A 55 17.73 -8.80 -8.92
CA ARG A 55 18.06 -9.21 -7.56
C ARG A 55 18.00 -10.73 -7.44
N THR A 56 18.92 -11.31 -6.70
CA THR A 56 18.88 -12.71 -6.26
C THR A 56 18.96 -12.74 -4.75
N ASP A 57 18.09 -13.52 -4.13
CA ASP A 57 18.02 -13.72 -2.69
C ASP A 57 18.24 -15.19 -2.39
N ASP A 58 19.05 -15.49 -1.39
CA ASP A 58 19.30 -16.85 -0.87
C ASP A 58 18.79 -16.91 0.56
N HIS A 59 17.59 -17.48 0.69
CA HIS A 59 16.86 -17.55 1.96
C HIS A 59 16.95 -18.98 2.52
N ASN A 60 17.27 -19.11 3.80
CA ASN A 60 17.56 -20.42 4.43
C ASN A 60 16.38 -21.42 4.41
N THR A 61 15.14 -20.97 4.22
CA THR A 61 13.94 -21.83 4.16
C THR A 61 13.44 -21.99 2.74
N THR A 62 13.35 -20.90 1.96
CA THR A 62 12.76 -20.91 0.61
C THR A 62 13.78 -21.04 -0.51
N GLY A 63 15.08 -21.11 -0.16
CA GLY A 63 16.17 -21.25 -1.14
C GLY A 63 16.38 -19.99 -1.99
N ARG A 64 17.00 -20.21 -3.15
CA ARG A 64 17.37 -19.11 -4.06
C ARG A 64 16.21 -18.69 -4.95
N ASN A 65 15.94 -17.38 -4.94
CA ASN A 65 14.90 -16.75 -5.74
C ASN A 65 15.48 -15.54 -6.50
N GLN A 66 14.85 -15.18 -7.61
CA GLN A 66 15.28 -14.06 -8.45
C GLN A 66 14.09 -13.17 -8.78
N THR A 67 14.35 -11.86 -8.80
CA THR A 67 13.40 -10.85 -9.23
C THR A 67 14.07 -9.87 -10.18
N TYR A 68 13.28 -9.27 -11.07
CA TYR A 68 13.79 -8.27 -12.00
C TYR A 68 12.75 -7.21 -12.30
N LYS A 69 13.21 -6.05 -12.79
CA LYS A 69 12.37 -4.96 -13.27
C LYS A 69 13.01 -4.36 -14.54
N LEU A 70 12.18 -4.21 -15.55
CA LEU A 70 12.48 -3.46 -16.76
C LEU A 70 11.63 -2.20 -16.77
N ASN A 71 12.22 -1.06 -17.06
CA ASN A 71 11.52 0.20 -17.14
C ASN A 71 11.99 1.00 -18.32
N PHE A 72 11.06 1.49 -19.14
CA PHE A 72 11.29 2.43 -20.21
C PHE A 72 10.55 3.74 -19.92
N ILE A 73 11.25 4.86 -20.06
CA ILE A 73 10.70 6.21 -19.86
C ILE A 73 10.85 6.97 -21.17
N GLN A 74 9.76 7.64 -21.57
CA GLN A 74 9.70 8.59 -22.68
C GLN A 74 9.20 9.95 -22.18
N ILE A 75 9.94 11.00 -22.48
CA ILE A 75 9.55 12.40 -22.21
C ILE A 75 9.20 13.06 -23.54
N LEU A 76 8.06 13.73 -23.62
CA LEU A 76 7.56 14.43 -24.79
C LEU A 76 7.01 15.80 -24.35
N GLY A 77 7.86 16.82 -24.38
CA GLY A 77 7.49 18.16 -23.91
C GLY A 77 7.02 18.14 -22.46
N GLN A 78 5.76 18.45 -22.24
CA GLN A 78 5.12 18.47 -20.92
C GLN A 78 4.62 17.10 -20.44
N SER A 79 4.77 16.07 -21.26
CA SER A 79 4.32 14.70 -20.98
C SER A 79 5.49 13.81 -20.63
N LYS A 80 5.24 12.87 -19.70
CA LYS A 80 6.15 11.77 -19.39
C LYS A 80 5.35 10.46 -19.38
N PHE A 81 5.86 9.47 -20.07
CA PHE A 81 5.30 8.12 -20.10
C PHE A 81 6.32 7.12 -19.58
N SER A 82 5.84 6.09 -18.90
CA SER A 82 6.69 4.98 -18.47
C SER A 82 5.97 3.66 -18.67
N ALA A 83 6.68 2.67 -19.19
CA ALA A 83 6.23 1.28 -19.23
C ALA A 83 7.17 0.45 -18.34
N THR A 84 6.59 -0.31 -17.44
CA THR A 84 7.33 -1.13 -16.48
C THR A 84 6.82 -2.57 -16.52
N HIS A 85 7.75 -3.53 -16.55
CA HIS A 85 7.50 -4.91 -16.22
C HIS A 85 8.36 -5.30 -15.03
N SER A 86 7.77 -5.91 -14.00
CA SER A 86 8.50 -6.32 -12.79
C SER A 86 7.99 -7.64 -12.24
N THR A 87 8.88 -8.37 -11.58
CA THR A 87 8.53 -9.51 -10.73
C THR A 87 8.77 -9.15 -9.28
N GLY A 88 7.98 -9.73 -8.39
CA GLY A 88 8.10 -9.54 -6.94
C GLY A 88 8.18 -10.87 -6.22
N LEU A 89 8.72 -10.83 -5.01
CA LEU A 89 8.87 -11.97 -4.11
C LEU A 89 8.48 -11.55 -2.69
N ARG A 90 7.73 -12.39 -1.99
CA ARG A 90 7.50 -12.30 -0.55
C ARG A 90 7.83 -13.62 0.12
N ASN A 91 8.93 -13.65 0.87
CA ASN A 91 9.23 -14.81 1.70
C ASN A 91 8.17 -14.96 2.81
N PRO A 92 7.87 -16.19 3.26
CA PRO A 92 7.03 -16.42 4.42
C PRO A 92 7.58 -15.68 5.64
N SER A 93 6.71 -15.17 6.49
CA SER A 93 7.09 -14.55 7.77
C SER A 93 7.50 -15.61 8.80
N LEU A 94 8.18 -15.19 9.88
CA LEU A 94 8.49 -16.09 10.99
C LEU A 94 7.25 -16.77 11.58
N TYR A 95 6.11 -16.04 11.64
CA TYR A 95 4.86 -16.61 12.12
C TYR A 95 4.30 -17.67 11.17
N GLU A 96 4.34 -17.43 9.87
CA GLU A 96 3.88 -18.40 8.87
C GLU A 96 4.74 -19.68 8.88
N LEU A 97 6.05 -19.55 9.16
CA LEU A 97 6.99 -20.70 9.20
C LEU A 97 6.99 -21.44 10.55
N TYR A 98 6.96 -20.69 11.66
CA TYR A 98 7.22 -21.24 13.00
C TYR A 98 6.15 -20.82 14.02
N GLY A 99 5.10 -20.12 13.61
CA GLY A 99 4.08 -19.62 14.50
C GLY A 99 3.38 -20.72 15.28
N SER A 100 2.87 -20.34 16.43
CA SER A 100 2.02 -21.17 17.27
C SER A 100 1.08 -20.24 18.03
N ASP A 101 -0.21 -20.46 17.96
CA ASP A 101 -1.18 -19.63 18.65
C ASP A 101 -2.18 -20.44 19.51
N ASN A 102 -2.94 -19.72 20.32
CA ASN A 102 -3.93 -20.33 21.23
C ASN A 102 -5.17 -20.87 20.50
N TYR A 103 -5.30 -20.65 19.20
CA TYR A 103 -6.43 -21.12 18.38
C TYR A 103 -6.10 -22.38 17.58
N GLY A 104 -4.86 -22.86 17.69
CA GLY A 104 -4.41 -24.09 17.04
C GLY A 104 -3.76 -23.91 15.66
N ILE A 105 -3.49 -22.67 15.25
CA ILE A 105 -2.74 -22.40 14.02
C ILE A 105 -1.26 -22.65 14.29
N GLY A 106 -0.66 -23.56 13.55
CA GLY A 106 0.76 -23.88 13.58
C GLY A 106 1.50 -23.33 12.35
N GLY A 107 2.82 -23.18 12.49
CA GLY A 107 3.71 -22.79 11.39
C GLY A 107 3.90 -23.95 10.40
N ASN A 108 4.33 -23.59 9.17
CA ASN A 108 4.64 -24.55 8.12
C ASN A 108 5.99 -24.19 7.47
N THR A 109 7.02 -24.96 7.76
CA THR A 109 8.37 -24.76 7.22
C THR A 109 8.53 -25.15 5.75
N ASN A 110 7.50 -25.76 5.14
CA ASN A 110 7.49 -26.16 3.74
C ASN A 110 6.88 -25.11 2.80
N LEU A 111 6.63 -23.89 3.31
CA LEU A 111 6.08 -22.83 2.49
C LEU A 111 7.07 -22.36 1.42
N ASN A 112 6.57 -22.21 0.20
CA ASN A 112 7.25 -21.48 -0.85
C ASN A 112 7.00 -19.97 -0.71
N PRO A 113 7.86 -19.11 -1.27
CA PRO A 113 7.58 -17.70 -1.31
C PRO A 113 6.42 -17.36 -2.25
N GLU A 114 5.64 -16.36 -1.91
CA GLU A 114 4.70 -15.76 -2.88
C GLU A 114 5.48 -15.04 -3.97
N LYS A 115 5.01 -15.15 -5.20
CA LYS A 115 5.60 -14.51 -6.37
C LYS A 115 4.58 -13.61 -7.04
N SER A 116 5.03 -12.55 -7.68
CA SER A 116 4.18 -11.70 -8.49
C SER A 116 4.84 -11.30 -9.80
N ALA A 117 4.00 -11.00 -10.79
CA ALA A 117 4.41 -10.37 -12.04
C ALA A 117 3.47 -9.20 -12.31
N THR A 118 4.03 -8.01 -12.57
CA THR A 118 3.28 -6.77 -12.73
C THR A 118 3.71 -6.06 -14.01
N ASN A 119 2.71 -5.59 -14.76
CA ASN A 119 2.89 -4.67 -15.88
C ASN A 119 2.21 -3.35 -15.53
N GLU A 120 2.90 -2.23 -15.76
CA GLU A 120 2.40 -0.89 -15.45
C GLU A 120 2.65 0.04 -16.63
N LEU A 121 1.67 0.89 -16.91
CA LEU A 121 1.77 2.03 -17.82
C LEU A 121 1.46 3.29 -17.04
N TYR A 122 2.44 4.16 -16.92
CA TYR A 122 2.31 5.44 -16.25
C TYR A 122 2.31 6.57 -17.28
N GLY A 123 1.44 7.55 -17.07
CA GLY A 123 1.40 8.80 -17.80
C GLY A 123 1.35 9.99 -16.85
N GLU A 124 2.09 11.03 -17.17
CA GLU A 124 2.08 12.33 -16.50
C GLU A 124 1.94 13.42 -17.56
N TYR A 125 1.12 14.41 -17.28
CA TYR A 125 0.97 15.62 -18.09
C TYR A 125 0.93 16.86 -17.22
N ASN A 126 1.82 17.80 -17.50
CA ASN A 126 1.88 19.09 -16.82
C ASN A 126 1.13 20.14 -17.67
N PHE A 127 -0.13 20.43 -17.35
CA PHE A 127 -0.92 21.46 -18.03
C PHE A 127 -0.31 22.86 -17.88
N SER A 128 0.28 23.08 -16.71
CA SER A 128 1.01 24.31 -16.34
C SER A 128 1.98 24.00 -15.20
N GLU A 129 2.71 24.99 -14.71
CA GLU A 129 3.55 24.85 -13.51
C GLU A 129 2.73 24.54 -12.24
N THR A 130 1.44 24.81 -12.27
CA THR A 130 0.54 24.63 -11.13
C THR A 130 -0.43 23.47 -11.27
N ILE A 131 -0.62 22.91 -12.45
CA ILE A 131 -1.60 21.83 -12.69
C ILE A 131 -0.90 20.63 -13.31
N LYS A 132 -0.97 19.50 -12.62
CA LYS A 132 -0.41 18.22 -13.06
C LYS A 132 -1.45 17.12 -12.98
N PHE A 133 -1.51 16.30 -14.01
CA PHE A 133 -2.28 15.06 -14.04
C PHE A 133 -1.34 13.86 -14.13
N THR A 134 -1.62 12.84 -13.35
CA THR A 134 -0.94 11.55 -13.43
C THR A 134 -1.95 10.42 -13.52
N SER A 135 -1.59 9.36 -14.24
CA SER A 135 -2.40 8.15 -14.30
C SER A 135 -1.52 6.92 -14.44
N THR A 136 -1.86 5.85 -13.71
CA THR A 136 -1.20 4.54 -13.79
C THR A 136 -2.23 3.46 -14.05
N ALA A 137 -2.09 2.77 -15.18
CA ALA A 137 -2.82 1.53 -15.44
C ALA A 137 -1.90 0.34 -15.11
N TYR A 138 -2.41 -0.65 -14.40
CA TYR A 138 -1.61 -1.82 -14.04
C TYR A 138 -2.38 -3.12 -14.17
N ARG A 139 -1.62 -4.20 -14.39
CA ARG A 139 -2.08 -5.57 -14.29
C ARG A 139 -1.03 -6.41 -13.57
N ALA A 140 -1.42 -7.06 -12.49
CA ALA A 140 -0.56 -7.92 -11.69
C ALA A 140 -1.19 -9.30 -11.53
N LYS A 141 -0.34 -10.30 -11.39
CA LYS A 141 -0.72 -11.66 -11.04
C LYS A 141 0.13 -12.10 -9.86
N VAL A 142 -0.53 -12.65 -8.81
CA VAL A 142 0.13 -13.22 -7.64
C VAL A 142 -0.03 -14.72 -7.67
N PHE A 143 1.07 -15.44 -7.47
CA PHE A 143 1.18 -16.89 -7.46
C PHE A 143 1.57 -17.36 -6.07
N ASP A 144 1.20 -18.60 -5.74
CA ASP A 144 1.61 -19.26 -4.50
C ASP A 144 1.26 -18.44 -3.24
N SER A 145 0.12 -17.73 -3.23
CA SER A 145 -0.28 -16.91 -2.09
C SER A 145 -0.36 -17.74 -0.81
N ILE A 146 0.17 -17.20 0.28
CA ILE A 146 0.19 -17.88 1.59
C ILE A 146 -1.08 -17.47 2.35
N GLU A 147 -1.95 -18.43 2.57
CA GLU A 147 -3.21 -18.26 3.32
C GLU A 147 -3.36 -19.41 4.32
N SER A 148 -4.23 -19.26 5.32
CA SER A 148 -4.61 -20.37 6.18
C SER A 148 -5.29 -21.48 5.38
N ASN A 149 -5.07 -22.74 5.77
CA ASN A 149 -5.78 -23.87 5.20
C ASN A 149 -7.28 -23.84 5.61
N ALA A 150 -8.09 -24.72 5.01
CA ALA A 150 -9.54 -24.76 5.29
C ALA A 150 -9.88 -25.12 6.74
N ALA A 151 -9.00 -25.83 7.43
CA ALA A 151 -9.16 -26.20 8.84
C ALA A 151 -8.65 -25.14 9.82
N TYR A 152 -8.08 -24.03 9.31
CA TYR A 152 -7.41 -23.01 10.12
C TYR A 152 -6.36 -23.56 11.10
N SER A 153 -5.67 -24.64 10.69
CA SER A 153 -4.65 -25.30 11.52
C SER A 153 -3.22 -24.99 11.14
N MET A 154 -2.97 -24.51 9.91
CA MET A 154 -1.66 -24.09 9.40
C MET A 154 -1.78 -23.17 8.19
N HIS A 155 -0.66 -22.55 7.83
CA HIS A 155 -0.55 -21.81 6.56
C HIS A 155 -0.15 -22.75 5.42
N GLU A 156 -0.64 -22.47 4.22
CA GLU A 156 -0.30 -23.19 3.00
C GLU A 156 -0.22 -22.27 1.79
N ASN A 157 0.56 -22.64 0.78
CA ASN A 157 0.52 -21.97 -0.51
C ASN A 157 -0.74 -22.39 -1.26
N LYS A 158 -1.51 -21.42 -1.75
CA LYS A 158 -2.71 -21.66 -2.54
C LYS A 158 -2.37 -21.88 -4.01
N LEU A 159 -2.98 -22.89 -4.60
CA LEU A 159 -2.86 -23.19 -6.04
C LEU A 159 -3.70 -22.23 -6.92
N ILE A 160 -4.47 -21.35 -6.31
CA ILE A 160 -5.34 -20.40 -6.99
C ILE A 160 -4.64 -19.05 -7.04
N ASP A 161 -4.27 -18.61 -8.25
CA ASP A 161 -3.65 -17.31 -8.46
C ASP A 161 -4.63 -16.16 -8.24
N ILE A 162 -4.08 -14.99 -7.95
CA ILE A 162 -4.84 -13.75 -7.81
C ILE A 162 -4.49 -12.83 -8.97
N ASN A 163 -5.50 -12.43 -9.74
CA ASN A 163 -5.37 -11.41 -10.78
C ASN A 163 -5.80 -10.06 -10.22
N GLN A 164 -4.98 -9.06 -10.44
CA GLN A 164 -5.25 -7.66 -10.07
C GLN A 164 -5.09 -6.78 -11.30
N GLU A 165 -6.02 -5.89 -11.50
CA GLU A 165 -5.95 -4.87 -12.56
C GLU A 165 -6.54 -3.57 -12.03
N GLY A 166 -6.00 -2.44 -12.45
CA GLY A 166 -6.50 -1.17 -11.95
C GLY A 166 -6.02 0.02 -12.75
N LEU A 167 -6.67 1.15 -12.44
CA LEU A 167 -6.35 2.47 -12.94
C LEU A 167 -6.38 3.44 -11.76
N GLU A 168 -5.23 4.04 -11.48
CA GLU A 168 -5.08 5.09 -10.48
C GLU A 168 -4.84 6.41 -11.20
N SER A 169 -5.56 7.45 -10.84
CA SER A 169 -5.39 8.77 -11.44
C SER A 169 -5.44 9.87 -10.40
N GLU A 170 -4.64 10.90 -10.60
CA GLU A 170 -4.58 12.05 -9.72
C GLU A 170 -4.46 13.34 -10.54
N LEU A 171 -5.24 14.35 -10.15
CA LEU A 171 -5.14 15.72 -10.63
C LEU A 171 -4.72 16.62 -9.47
N LEU A 172 -3.57 17.25 -9.59
CA LEU A 172 -3.01 18.14 -8.60
C LEU A 172 -3.04 19.58 -9.10
N PHE A 173 -3.56 20.46 -8.27
CA PHE A 173 -3.39 21.90 -8.40
C PHE A 173 -2.55 22.42 -7.23
N SER A 174 -1.45 23.12 -7.52
CA SER A 174 -0.53 23.70 -6.53
C SER A 174 -0.42 25.19 -6.74
N GLY A 175 -1.10 25.97 -5.90
CA GLY A 175 -1.00 27.44 -5.88
C GLY A 175 -0.15 27.91 -4.70
N ASN A 176 0.16 29.21 -4.65
CA ASN A 176 1.07 29.78 -3.65
C ASN A 176 0.69 29.45 -2.19
N ASN A 177 -0.59 29.46 -1.86
CA ASN A 177 -1.06 29.20 -0.50
C ASN A 177 -2.17 28.13 -0.44
N GLN A 178 -2.37 27.40 -1.52
CA GLN A 178 -3.42 26.38 -1.58
C GLN A 178 -3.02 25.22 -2.51
N ASN A 179 -3.44 24.02 -2.12
CA ASN A 179 -3.28 22.82 -2.94
C ASN A 179 -4.62 22.09 -3.00
N ILE A 180 -4.95 21.58 -4.17
CA ILE A 180 -6.11 20.70 -4.39
C ILE A 180 -5.61 19.43 -5.04
N GLY A 181 -5.91 18.30 -4.46
CA GLY A 181 -5.68 16.97 -5.04
C GLY A 181 -7.02 16.27 -5.25
N LEU A 182 -7.27 15.78 -6.45
CA LEU A 182 -8.38 14.90 -6.76
C LEU A 182 -7.80 13.55 -7.18
N TYR A 183 -8.25 12.48 -6.57
CA TYR A 183 -7.74 11.15 -6.90
C TYR A 183 -8.87 10.15 -7.10
N THR A 184 -8.62 9.19 -7.96
CA THR A 184 -9.49 8.01 -8.14
C THR A 184 -8.62 6.77 -8.27
N ASN A 185 -9.09 5.67 -7.67
CA ASN A 185 -8.52 4.34 -7.81
C ASN A 185 -9.64 3.38 -8.17
N PHE A 186 -9.56 2.87 -9.38
CA PHE A 186 -10.36 1.73 -9.84
C PHE A 186 -9.45 0.49 -9.80
N SER A 187 -9.82 -0.50 -8.98
CA SER A 187 -9.00 -1.69 -8.73
C SER A 187 -9.87 -2.92 -8.65
N LYS A 188 -9.59 -3.92 -9.47
CA LYS A 188 -10.28 -5.19 -9.45
C LYS A 188 -9.31 -6.29 -9.06
N SER A 189 -9.58 -6.97 -7.95
CA SER A 189 -8.79 -8.08 -7.46
C SER A 189 -9.64 -9.33 -7.34
N ARG A 190 -9.29 -10.37 -8.10
CA ARG A 190 -10.06 -11.62 -8.19
C ARG A 190 -9.13 -12.83 -8.20
N LYS A 191 -9.52 -13.87 -7.48
CA LYS A 191 -8.94 -15.21 -7.63
C LYS A 191 -9.28 -15.77 -9.01
N THR A 192 -8.46 -16.65 -9.56
CA THR A 192 -8.68 -17.23 -10.91
C THR A 192 -9.98 -18.04 -11.01
N ASN A 193 -10.56 -18.46 -9.89
CA ASN A 193 -11.91 -19.04 -9.83
C ASN A 193 -13.06 -18.01 -9.86
N GLY A 194 -12.74 -16.71 -10.04
CA GLY A 194 -13.71 -15.61 -10.11
C GLY A 194 -14.08 -14.98 -8.75
N GLN A 195 -13.67 -15.58 -7.64
CA GLN A 195 -13.97 -15.07 -6.30
C GLN A 195 -13.26 -13.73 -6.04
N ALA A 196 -13.99 -12.75 -5.51
CA ALA A 196 -13.42 -11.48 -5.10
C ALA A 196 -12.44 -11.67 -3.93
N GLN A 197 -11.32 -10.96 -3.96
CA GLN A 197 -10.42 -10.89 -2.81
C GLN A 197 -11.05 -10.00 -1.73
N ALA A 198 -11.04 -10.47 -0.48
CA ALA A 198 -11.61 -9.75 0.64
C ALA A 198 -10.89 -8.42 0.89
N ARG A 199 -11.63 -7.44 1.40
CA ARG A 199 -11.13 -6.12 1.81
C ARG A 199 -10.50 -5.29 0.68
N ARG A 200 -10.94 -5.53 -0.57
CA ARG A 200 -10.49 -4.82 -1.77
C ARG A 200 -11.69 -4.15 -2.44
N PRO A 201 -11.98 -2.88 -2.14
CA PRO A 201 -13.01 -2.14 -2.86
C PRO A 201 -12.61 -1.95 -4.33
N ASP A 202 -13.57 -2.15 -5.25
CA ASP A 202 -13.30 -1.99 -6.68
C ASP A 202 -13.16 -0.52 -7.08
N LEU A 203 -13.69 0.41 -6.28
CA LEU A 203 -13.62 1.86 -6.51
C LEU A 203 -13.34 2.60 -5.21
N SER A 204 -12.42 3.52 -5.26
CA SER A 204 -12.26 4.56 -4.25
C SER A 204 -11.87 5.88 -4.93
N TYR A 205 -12.33 7.00 -4.40
CA TYR A 205 -11.95 8.32 -4.88
C TYR A 205 -12.01 9.33 -3.75
N GLY A 206 -11.42 10.48 -3.97
CA GLY A 206 -11.45 11.54 -2.96
C GLY A 206 -10.84 12.84 -3.42
N ALA A 207 -10.87 13.78 -2.50
CA ALA A 207 -10.34 15.11 -2.69
C ALA A 207 -9.62 15.58 -1.42
N ASN A 208 -8.47 16.19 -1.61
CA ASN A 208 -7.71 16.89 -0.56
C ASN A 208 -7.69 18.37 -0.89
N TYR A 209 -8.01 19.21 0.06
CA TYR A 209 -7.88 20.65 -0.04
C TYR A 209 -7.05 21.17 1.12
N PHE A 210 -5.96 21.85 0.80
CA PHE A 210 -5.14 22.56 1.77
C PHE A 210 -5.13 24.04 1.42
N LYS A 211 -5.29 24.91 2.43
CA LYS A 211 -5.14 26.34 2.29
C LYS A 211 -4.43 26.92 3.50
N LYS A 212 -3.39 27.72 3.24
CA LYS A 212 -2.76 28.59 4.22
C LYS A 212 -3.33 30.00 4.04
N ILE A 213 -3.76 30.60 5.12
CA ILE A 213 -4.32 31.93 5.16
C ILE A 213 -3.45 32.76 6.11
N ASP A 214 -2.80 33.79 5.56
CA ASP A 214 -1.99 34.70 6.33
C ASP A 214 -2.82 35.97 6.58
N SER A 215 -2.97 36.38 7.83
CA SER A 215 -3.72 37.56 8.26
C SER A 215 -2.86 38.41 9.16
N ASN A 216 -2.77 39.69 8.84
CA ASN A 216 -2.02 40.66 9.66
C ASN A 216 -2.68 40.90 11.04
N ILE A 217 -3.97 40.59 11.18
CA ILE A 217 -4.73 40.80 12.42
C ILE A 217 -4.77 39.51 13.26
N TYR A 218 -5.00 38.40 12.62
CA TYR A 218 -5.28 37.12 13.32
C TYR A 218 -4.12 36.11 13.27
N GLY A 219 -2.99 36.50 12.64
CA GLY A 219 -1.87 35.57 12.40
C GLY A 219 -2.17 34.54 11.30
N SER A 220 -1.24 33.61 11.09
CA SER A 220 -1.38 32.58 10.05
C SER A 220 -2.19 31.40 10.56
N PHE A 221 -3.07 30.89 9.72
CA PHE A 221 -3.77 29.63 9.97
C PHE A 221 -3.83 28.77 8.73
N SER A 222 -3.94 27.46 8.89
CA SER A 222 -4.09 26.52 7.79
C SER A 222 -5.34 25.67 7.98
N LEU A 223 -6.00 25.44 6.85
CA LEU A 223 -7.16 24.56 6.71
C LEU A 223 -6.76 23.34 5.91
N ASN A 224 -7.13 22.16 6.38
CA ASN A 224 -7.02 20.92 5.62
C ASN A 224 -8.38 20.22 5.62
N LEU A 225 -8.94 19.98 4.46
CA LEU A 225 -10.19 19.25 4.24
C LEU A 225 -9.87 18.01 3.40
N ASN A 226 -10.28 16.84 3.87
CA ASN A 226 -10.11 15.59 3.18
C ASN A 226 -11.47 14.91 3.01
N TYR A 227 -11.82 14.56 1.78
CA TYR A 227 -12.96 13.73 1.45
C TYR A 227 -12.48 12.41 0.87
N LYS A 228 -13.04 11.30 1.33
CA LYS A 228 -12.75 9.96 0.83
C LYS A 228 -14.03 9.14 0.68
N HIS A 229 -14.27 8.66 -0.52
CA HIS A 229 -15.22 7.59 -0.82
C HIS A 229 -14.50 6.25 -0.88
N THR A 230 -15.02 5.25 -0.17
CA THR A 230 -14.61 3.85 -0.30
C THR A 230 -15.81 3.07 -0.81
N GLY A 231 -15.71 2.47 -1.99
CA GLY A 231 -16.78 1.67 -2.60
C GLY A 231 -17.03 0.38 -1.82
N GLN A 232 -18.04 -0.34 -2.25
CA GLN A 232 -18.42 -1.63 -1.67
C GLN A 232 -17.29 -2.67 -1.85
N TYR A 233 -17.14 -3.57 -0.90
CA TYR A 233 -16.19 -4.67 -0.97
C TYR A 233 -16.74 -5.90 -0.22
N VAL A 234 -16.11 -7.05 -0.43
CA VAL A 234 -16.43 -8.28 0.28
C VAL A 234 -15.51 -8.41 1.49
N ASP A 235 -16.05 -8.80 2.63
CA ASP A 235 -15.28 -9.17 3.84
C ASP A 235 -15.93 -10.36 4.52
N TRP A 236 -15.20 -11.01 5.40
CA TRP A 236 -15.70 -12.13 6.19
C TRP A 236 -16.28 -11.61 7.53
N ASP A 237 -17.53 -11.93 7.81
CA ASP A 237 -18.27 -11.48 9.00
C ASP A 237 -18.24 -12.47 10.17
N GLY A 238 -17.39 -13.47 10.10
CA GLY A 238 -17.30 -14.55 11.08
C GLY A 238 -18.04 -15.82 10.67
N ASN A 239 -18.99 -15.75 9.74
CA ASN A 239 -19.76 -16.88 9.26
C ASN A 239 -19.67 -17.04 7.73
N ASN A 240 -19.79 -15.93 6.99
CA ASN A 240 -19.82 -15.92 5.54
C ASN A 240 -19.10 -14.70 4.97
N ASN A 241 -18.81 -14.73 3.67
CA ASN A 241 -18.42 -13.54 2.94
C ASN A 241 -19.62 -12.60 2.83
N SER A 242 -19.55 -11.45 3.46
CA SER A 242 -20.57 -10.41 3.43
C SER A 242 -20.13 -9.22 2.60
N LYS A 243 -21.09 -8.57 1.96
CA LYS A 243 -20.84 -7.36 1.18
C LYS A 243 -20.92 -6.14 2.08
N GLN A 244 -19.79 -5.47 2.24
CA GLN A 244 -19.70 -4.24 3.00
C GLN A 244 -20.21 -3.05 2.18
N LYS A 245 -20.92 -2.13 2.84
CA LYS A 245 -21.44 -0.91 2.22
C LYS A 245 -20.31 0.05 1.84
N SER A 246 -20.59 0.91 0.88
CA SER A 246 -19.74 2.07 0.61
C SER A 246 -19.77 3.05 1.78
N VAL A 247 -18.68 3.78 1.97
CA VAL A 247 -18.48 4.73 3.07
C VAL A 247 -17.92 6.03 2.52
N ASP A 248 -18.50 7.15 2.97
CA ASP A 248 -18.04 8.50 2.68
C ASP A 248 -17.53 9.15 3.97
N LEU A 249 -16.28 9.58 3.98
CA LEU A 249 -15.66 10.22 5.12
C LEU A 249 -15.21 11.63 4.77
N ILE A 250 -15.47 12.56 5.65
CA ILE A 250 -14.95 13.92 5.58
C ILE A 250 -14.18 14.20 6.87
N ASP A 251 -12.92 14.60 6.72
CA ASP A 251 -12.07 15.05 7.81
C ASP A 251 -11.69 16.52 7.61
N LEU A 252 -11.73 17.30 8.68
CA LEU A 252 -11.37 18.70 8.71
C LEU A 252 -10.33 18.96 9.78
N SER A 253 -9.26 19.67 9.45
CA SER A 253 -8.27 20.13 10.41
C SER A 253 -7.95 21.59 10.21
N ILE A 254 -7.99 22.36 11.30
CA ILE A 254 -7.61 23.76 11.35
C ILE A 254 -6.42 23.86 12.30
N LYS A 255 -5.35 24.51 11.84
CA LYS A 255 -4.17 24.80 12.68
C LYS A 255 -3.89 26.28 12.66
N LYS A 256 -3.52 26.84 13.78
CA LYS A 256 -3.17 28.24 13.95
C LYS A 256 -1.85 28.38 14.69
N ASP A 257 -0.97 29.19 14.15
CA ASP A 257 0.21 29.66 14.88
C ASP A 257 -0.19 30.77 15.85
N TRP A 258 0.14 30.59 17.13
CA TRP A 258 -0.20 31.52 18.19
C TRP A 258 0.96 31.65 19.16
N PHE A 259 1.70 32.78 19.06
CA PHE A 259 2.85 33.10 19.92
C PHE A 259 3.86 31.96 20.07
N GLY A 260 4.29 31.37 18.95
CA GLY A 260 5.26 30.26 18.94
C GLY A 260 4.68 28.90 19.32
N ASN A 261 3.37 28.84 19.54
CA ASN A 261 2.65 27.58 19.75
C ASN A 261 1.78 27.26 18.52
N ILE A 262 1.50 25.98 18.31
CA ILE A 262 0.54 25.55 17.30
C ILE A 262 -0.69 25.03 18.02
N ILE A 263 -1.82 25.69 17.80
CA ILE A 263 -3.15 25.24 18.23
C ILE A 263 -3.77 24.50 17.06
N SER A 264 -4.32 23.31 17.30
CA SER A 264 -5.01 22.52 16.28
C SER A 264 -6.38 22.08 16.76
N LEU A 265 -7.36 22.13 15.86
CA LEU A 265 -8.68 21.55 16.01
C LEU A 265 -8.93 20.63 14.83
N SER A 266 -9.22 19.37 15.10
CA SER A 266 -9.45 18.38 14.06
C SER A 266 -10.76 17.64 14.30
N PHE A 267 -11.51 17.45 13.24
CA PHE A 267 -12.74 16.68 13.18
C PHE A 267 -12.49 15.51 12.23
N SER A 268 -12.60 14.28 12.72
CA SER A 268 -12.60 13.08 11.90
C SER A 268 -14.02 12.58 11.75
N ASN A 269 -14.33 12.01 10.58
CA ASN A 269 -15.66 11.51 10.25
C ASN A 269 -16.76 12.54 10.53
N LEU A 270 -16.65 13.72 9.91
CA LEU A 270 -17.54 14.87 10.14
C LEU A 270 -19.03 14.53 9.88
N LEU A 271 -19.29 13.61 8.94
CA LEU A 271 -20.64 13.14 8.61
C LEU A 271 -21.23 12.19 9.66
N ASN A 272 -20.42 11.74 10.63
CA ASN A 272 -20.80 10.75 11.63
C ASN A 272 -21.28 9.41 11.02
N GLU A 273 -20.63 8.99 9.94
CA GLU A 273 -20.91 7.72 9.29
C GLU A 273 -20.63 6.56 10.24
N ARG A 274 -21.53 5.59 10.28
CA ARG A 274 -21.35 4.34 11.03
C ARG A 274 -20.99 3.23 10.06
N TYR A 275 -19.81 2.67 10.24
CA TYR A 275 -19.29 1.62 9.37
C TYR A 275 -18.40 0.64 10.15
N GLU A 276 -18.15 -0.49 9.56
CA GLU A 276 -17.27 -1.54 10.09
C GLU A 276 -16.04 -1.67 9.19
N LYS A 277 -14.88 -1.83 9.80
CA LYS A 277 -13.64 -2.09 9.08
C LYS A 277 -12.58 -2.70 10.02
N PRO A 278 -12.29 -4.01 9.91
CA PRO A 278 -12.98 -5.01 9.06
C PRO A 278 -14.43 -5.25 9.47
N ALA A 279 -15.14 -6.11 8.73
CA ALA A 279 -16.49 -6.53 9.11
C ALA A 279 -16.54 -6.98 10.57
N THR A 280 -17.63 -6.70 11.27
CA THR A 280 -17.85 -6.90 12.72
C THR A 280 -17.06 -5.97 13.66
N TYR A 281 -16.17 -5.14 13.15
CA TYR A 281 -15.43 -4.16 13.94
C TYR A 281 -15.93 -2.74 13.65
N SER A 282 -16.80 -2.24 14.53
CA SER A 282 -17.33 -0.87 14.42
C SER A 282 -16.21 0.16 14.52
N GLN A 283 -16.25 1.14 13.65
CA GLN A 283 -15.34 2.26 13.66
C GLN A 283 -15.94 3.45 14.42
N ASP A 284 -15.06 4.33 14.92
CA ASP A 284 -15.48 5.54 15.61
C ASP A 284 -16.38 6.40 14.71
N GLY A 285 -17.43 6.94 15.29
CA GLY A 285 -18.23 8.00 14.69
C GLY A 285 -17.43 9.31 14.60
N ARG A 286 -18.12 10.45 14.64
CA ARG A 286 -17.46 11.76 14.66
C ARG A 286 -16.56 11.90 15.88
N LEU A 287 -15.29 12.25 15.63
CA LEU A 287 -14.30 12.49 16.67
C LEU A 287 -13.78 13.92 16.55
N VAL A 288 -13.73 14.63 17.69
CA VAL A 288 -13.14 15.98 17.79
C VAL A 288 -11.88 15.90 18.64
N LYS A 289 -10.79 16.41 18.11
CA LYS A 289 -9.49 16.48 18.81
C LYS A 289 -9.02 17.94 18.88
N PHE A 290 -8.64 18.34 20.09
CA PHE A 290 -7.91 19.58 20.32
C PHE A 290 -6.45 19.26 20.61
N GLY A 291 -5.53 20.01 20.01
CA GLY A 291 -4.09 19.86 20.23
C GLY A 291 -3.42 21.19 20.49
N LEU A 292 -2.46 21.20 21.41
CA LEU A 292 -1.54 22.30 21.65
C LEU A 292 -0.12 21.77 21.57
N ARG A 293 0.70 22.34 20.69
CA ARG A 293 2.12 22.01 20.52
C ARG A 293 2.96 23.26 20.70
N ARG A 294 3.95 23.19 21.58
CA ARG A 294 4.96 24.24 21.72
C ARG A 294 6.18 23.91 20.89
N ASN A 295 6.65 24.87 20.10
CA ASN A 295 7.95 24.79 19.45
C ASN A 295 8.97 25.45 20.40
N TYR A 296 9.98 24.68 20.80
CA TYR A 296 11.10 25.16 21.63
C TYR A 296 12.21 25.71 20.74
#